data_cb2948718cc2689e071004673c3ec8bb
#
_entry.id   cb2948718cc2689e071004673c3ec8bb
#
_cell.length_a   1.000
_cell.length_b   1.000
_cell.length_c   1.000
_cell.angle_alpha   90.00
_cell.angle_beta   90.00
_cell.angle_gamma   90.00
#
_symmetry.space_group_name_H-M   'P 1'
#
loop_
_entity.id
_entity.type
_entity.pdbx_description
1 polymer ?
#
loop_
_entity_poly.entity_id
_entity_poly.type
_entity_poly.pdbx_seq_one_letter_code
_entity_poly.pdbx_strand_id
1 'polypeptide(L)'
;MRFGSTAQEYTELLTPCNILPSFRYVYPYLKNKKILDVGSGTGEYLELFSHNSEGIDCSKKNLEVCRKKNLKVKLFDINGKLPYGEDRFEVIFCSHVLEHVESPINLLRECNRILVRKGILIVGLPTESTIVRRIYDHYFNSHPEHLYSFSIDGMNRLLEKTNFVVVDTKLDFALLHKFKLNLVEDFLQNFYKMLFGISNAYWIVARKK
;
A
#
# COMPACT_ATOMS: atom_id res chain seq x y z
N MET A 1 -7.49 -20.57 -8.66
CA MET A 1 -6.14 -20.56 -9.29
C MET A 1 -5.10 -20.79 -8.20
N ARG A 2 -4.18 -21.74 -8.36
CA ARG A 2 -3.07 -21.95 -7.44
C ARG A 2 -1.98 -20.96 -7.81
N PHE A 3 -1.67 -20.03 -6.92
CA PHE A 3 -0.55 -19.12 -7.11
C PHE A 3 0.75 -19.86 -6.83
N GLY A 4 1.67 -19.84 -7.79
CA GLY A 4 2.99 -20.45 -7.67
C GLY A 4 3.89 -19.71 -6.67
N SER A 5 4.99 -20.36 -6.30
CA SER A 5 5.82 -20.00 -5.15
C SER A 5 7.04 -19.13 -5.48
N THR A 6 7.19 -18.66 -6.72
CA THR A 6 8.38 -17.92 -7.17
C THR A 6 8.07 -16.49 -7.63
N ALA A 7 9.04 -15.59 -7.47
CA ALA A 7 8.95 -14.21 -7.94
C ALA A 7 8.69 -14.11 -9.46
N GLN A 8 9.07 -15.14 -10.22
CA GLN A 8 8.92 -15.21 -11.67
C GLN A 8 7.45 -15.45 -12.10
N GLU A 9 6.73 -16.36 -11.42
CA GLU A 9 5.28 -16.58 -11.62
C GLU A 9 4.47 -15.32 -11.27
N TYR A 10 4.99 -14.52 -10.35
CA TYR A 10 4.36 -13.28 -9.90
C TYR A 10 4.41 -12.18 -10.96
N THR A 11 5.49 -12.09 -11.71
CA THR A 11 5.68 -11.08 -12.76
C THR A 11 4.72 -11.30 -13.95
N GLU A 12 4.29 -12.54 -14.18
CA GLU A 12 3.32 -12.89 -15.23
C GLU A 12 1.87 -12.61 -14.83
N LEU A 13 1.56 -12.55 -13.54
CA LEU A 13 0.22 -12.31 -13.00
C LEU A 13 -0.14 -10.82 -12.86
N LEU A 14 0.85 -9.94 -12.85
CA LEU A 14 0.67 -8.49 -12.66
C LEU A 14 0.42 -7.77 -13.99
N THR A 15 -0.73 -7.99 -14.59
CA THR A 15 -1.18 -7.23 -15.76
C THR A 15 -2.44 -6.37 -15.61
N PRO A 16 -2.98 -6.06 -14.44
CA PRO A 16 -3.85 -4.91 -14.31
C PRO A 16 -2.99 -3.64 -14.24
N CYS A 17 -3.28 -2.68 -15.08
CA CYS A 17 -2.54 -1.42 -15.23
C CYS A 17 -2.42 -0.53 -13.97
N ASN A 18 -3.00 -0.92 -12.84
CA ASN A 18 -3.05 -0.14 -11.60
C ASN A 18 -2.25 -0.75 -10.42
N ILE A 19 -1.60 -1.90 -10.60
CA ILE A 19 -0.78 -2.50 -9.55
C ILE A 19 0.66 -2.08 -9.74
N LEU A 20 1.27 -1.49 -8.69
CA LEU A 20 2.67 -1.13 -8.72
C LEU A 20 3.54 -2.39 -8.86
N PRO A 21 4.46 -2.44 -9.83
CA PRO A 21 5.34 -3.59 -10.02
C PRO A 21 6.17 -3.94 -8.78
N SER A 22 6.55 -2.96 -7.98
CA SER A 22 7.23 -3.13 -6.69
C SER A 22 6.38 -3.85 -5.63
N PHE A 23 5.08 -4.05 -5.86
CA PHE A 23 4.21 -4.84 -4.98
C PHE A 23 4.74 -6.26 -4.74
N ARG A 24 5.53 -6.82 -5.68
CA ARG A 24 6.21 -8.11 -5.51
C ARG A 24 7.06 -8.20 -4.23
N TYR A 25 7.61 -7.08 -3.77
CA TYR A 25 8.44 -7.04 -2.54
C TYR A 25 7.63 -7.16 -1.26
N VAL A 26 6.36 -6.73 -1.29
CA VAL A 26 5.48 -6.77 -0.11
C VAL A 26 4.53 -7.97 -0.12
N TYR A 27 4.34 -8.60 -1.28
CA TYR A 27 3.47 -9.77 -1.42
C TYR A 27 3.80 -10.95 -0.48
N PRO A 28 5.07 -11.28 -0.17
CA PRO A 28 5.38 -12.34 0.78
C PRO A 28 4.74 -12.15 2.17
N TYR A 29 4.51 -10.91 2.59
CA TYR A 29 3.85 -10.59 3.86
C TYR A 29 2.32 -10.81 3.83
N LEU A 30 1.74 -10.91 2.64
CA LEU A 30 0.29 -11.00 2.38
C LEU A 30 -0.19 -12.44 2.18
N LYS A 31 0.70 -13.33 1.74
CA LYS A 31 0.36 -14.69 1.32
C LYS A 31 -0.33 -15.48 2.43
N ASN A 32 -1.52 -16.04 2.13
CA ASN A 32 -2.34 -16.86 3.02
C ASN A 32 -2.77 -16.16 4.32
N LYS A 33 -2.85 -14.82 4.32
CA LYS A 33 -3.26 -14.02 5.45
C LYS A 33 -4.69 -13.50 5.30
N LYS A 34 -5.34 -13.25 6.43
CA LYS A 34 -6.59 -12.51 6.49
C LYS A 34 -6.28 -11.01 6.47
N ILE A 35 -6.62 -10.35 5.36
CA ILE A 35 -6.23 -8.99 5.07
C ILE A 35 -7.45 -8.05 5.10
N LEU A 36 -7.27 -6.84 5.62
CA LEU A 36 -8.13 -5.72 5.34
C LEU A 36 -7.42 -4.79 4.36
N ASP A 37 -8.07 -4.54 3.23
CA ASP A 37 -7.65 -3.54 2.24
C ASP A 37 -8.36 -2.21 2.54
N VAL A 38 -7.62 -1.24 3.06
CA VAL A 38 -8.14 0.08 3.42
C VAL A 38 -8.00 1.01 2.24
N GLY A 39 -9.13 1.57 1.77
CA GLY A 39 -9.17 2.32 0.51
C GLY A 39 -8.99 1.39 -0.70
N SER A 40 -9.78 0.31 -0.74
CA SER A 40 -9.60 -0.78 -1.70
C SER A 40 -9.81 -0.40 -3.18
N GLY A 41 -10.28 0.82 -3.46
CA GLY A 41 -10.57 1.25 -4.83
C GLY A 41 -11.51 0.29 -5.55
N THR A 42 -11.20 -0.04 -6.79
CA THR A 42 -11.93 -1.02 -7.61
C THR A 42 -11.46 -2.47 -7.38
N GLY A 43 -10.64 -2.70 -6.33
CA GLY A 43 -10.31 -4.02 -5.79
C GLY A 43 -9.14 -4.72 -6.47
N GLU A 44 -8.25 -4.01 -7.17
CA GLU A 44 -7.14 -4.60 -7.92
C GLU A 44 -6.20 -5.41 -7.03
N TYR A 45 -5.81 -4.88 -5.87
CA TYR A 45 -5.01 -5.61 -4.90
C TYR A 45 -5.81 -6.69 -4.18
N LEU A 46 -7.08 -6.39 -3.85
CA LEU A 46 -7.94 -7.30 -3.12
C LEU A 46 -8.19 -8.62 -3.88
N GLU A 47 -8.21 -8.59 -5.23
CA GLU A 47 -8.29 -9.80 -6.07
C GLU A 47 -7.12 -10.76 -5.87
N LEU A 48 -5.96 -10.24 -5.43
CA LEU A 48 -4.74 -11.02 -5.19
C LEU A 48 -4.67 -11.60 -3.77
N PHE A 49 -5.58 -11.19 -2.88
CA PHE A 49 -5.56 -11.61 -1.49
C PHE A 49 -6.35 -12.90 -1.27
N SER A 50 -6.22 -13.48 -0.09
CA SER A 50 -6.97 -14.69 0.27
C SER A 50 -8.49 -14.43 0.32
N HIS A 51 -9.30 -15.47 0.10
CA HIS A 51 -10.77 -15.37 0.13
C HIS A 51 -11.37 -14.87 1.45
N ASN A 52 -10.60 -14.91 2.53
CA ASN A 52 -11.00 -14.40 3.84
C ASN A 52 -10.73 -12.88 4.01
N SER A 53 -10.14 -12.26 2.98
CA SER A 53 -9.85 -10.83 2.98
C SER A 53 -11.08 -10.02 2.64
N GLU A 54 -11.10 -8.79 3.10
CA GLU A 54 -12.17 -7.82 2.84
C GLU A 54 -11.58 -6.42 2.62
N GLY A 55 -12.33 -5.56 1.92
CA GLY A 55 -11.95 -4.18 1.67
C GLY A 55 -12.92 -3.19 2.29
N ILE A 56 -12.48 -1.95 2.44
CA ILE A 56 -13.31 -0.78 2.73
C ILE A 56 -12.96 0.37 1.79
N ASP A 57 -13.98 1.06 1.27
CA ASP A 57 -13.82 2.23 0.40
C ASP A 57 -14.98 3.20 0.60
N CYS A 58 -14.75 4.51 0.42
CA CYS A 58 -15.80 5.53 0.55
C CYS A 58 -16.59 5.76 -0.73
N SER A 59 -16.14 5.23 -1.87
CA SER A 59 -16.76 5.43 -3.17
C SER A 59 -17.81 4.36 -3.49
N LYS A 60 -19.05 4.77 -3.62
CA LYS A 60 -20.15 3.89 -4.10
C LYS A 60 -19.82 3.27 -5.47
N LYS A 61 -19.18 4.04 -6.36
CA LYS A 61 -18.81 3.60 -7.70
C LYS A 61 -17.78 2.46 -7.63
N ASN A 62 -16.75 2.60 -6.79
CA ASN A 62 -15.74 1.56 -6.57
C ASN A 62 -16.39 0.28 -6.02
N LEU A 63 -17.30 0.44 -5.05
CA LEU A 63 -18.03 -0.67 -4.47
C LEU A 63 -18.85 -1.47 -5.49
N GLU A 64 -19.48 -0.80 -6.45
CA GLU A 64 -20.23 -1.45 -7.53
C GLU A 64 -19.31 -2.30 -8.43
N VAL A 65 -18.10 -1.80 -8.72
CA VAL A 65 -17.08 -2.56 -9.47
C VAL A 65 -16.65 -3.79 -8.68
N CYS A 66 -16.34 -3.62 -7.39
CA CYS A 66 -15.95 -4.73 -6.51
C CYS A 66 -17.04 -5.80 -6.40
N ARG A 67 -18.32 -5.40 -6.33
CA ARG A 67 -19.45 -6.34 -6.32
C ARG A 67 -19.54 -7.19 -7.59
N LYS A 68 -19.31 -6.58 -8.77
CA LYS A 68 -19.26 -7.31 -10.05
C LYS A 68 -18.13 -8.35 -10.10
N LYS A 69 -17.05 -8.09 -9.36
CA LYS A 69 -15.91 -9.01 -9.20
C LYS A 69 -16.09 -10.02 -8.05
N ASN A 70 -17.24 -10.02 -7.37
CA ASN A 70 -17.53 -10.84 -6.18
C ASN A 70 -16.56 -10.59 -5.01
N LEU A 71 -16.00 -9.39 -4.89
CA LEU A 71 -15.12 -9.01 -3.80
C LEU A 71 -15.92 -8.53 -2.57
N LYS A 72 -15.41 -8.84 -1.38
CA LYS A 72 -16.02 -8.42 -0.10
C LYS A 72 -15.55 -7.01 0.25
N VAL A 73 -16.29 -5.99 -0.17
CA VAL A 73 -15.98 -4.59 0.14
C VAL A 73 -17.17 -3.92 0.82
N LYS A 74 -16.90 -3.11 1.84
CA LYS A 74 -17.88 -2.29 2.55
C LYS A 74 -17.72 -0.82 2.19
N LEU A 75 -18.85 -0.13 2.00
CA LEU A 75 -18.87 1.33 1.90
C LEU A 75 -18.60 1.92 3.29
N PHE A 76 -17.50 2.63 3.44
CA PHE A 76 -17.14 3.21 4.74
C PHE A 76 -16.21 4.41 4.58
N ASP A 77 -16.47 5.47 5.36
CA ASP A 77 -15.56 6.62 5.49
C ASP A 77 -14.51 6.31 6.57
N ILE A 78 -13.25 6.28 6.16
CA ILE A 78 -12.11 5.89 6.99
C ILE A 78 -11.58 7.00 7.91
N ASN A 79 -12.17 8.20 7.89
CA ASN A 79 -11.80 9.31 8.77
C ASN A 79 -12.29 9.11 10.23
N GLY A 80 -13.12 8.09 10.47
CA GLY A 80 -13.64 7.75 11.79
C GLY A 80 -13.09 6.43 12.35
N LYS A 81 -13.78 5.93 13.39
CA LYS A 81 -13.48 4.62 13.97
C LYS A 81 -13.86 3.51 12.99
N LEU A 82 -12.90 2.66 12.63
CA LEU A 82 -13.15 1.57 11.70
C LEU A 82 -14.19 0.56 12.23
N PRO A 83 -15.06 0.00 11.34
CA PRO A 83 -16.21 -0.82 11.74
C PRO A 83 -15.82 -2.27 12.06
N TYR A 84 -14.73 -2.44 12.80
CA TYR A 84 -14.16 -3.73 13.17
C TYR A 84 -13.78 -3.77 14.65
N GLY A 85 -13.90 -4.96 15.25
CA GLY A 85 -13.37 -5.25 16.59
C GLY A 85 -11.84 -5.28 16.62
N GLU A 86 -11.26 -5.33 17.81
CA GLU A 86 -9.84 -5.49 18.02
C GLU A 86 -9.35 -6.86 17.51
N ASP A 87 -8.05 -6.97 17.20
CA ASP A 87 -7.36 -8.21 16.88
C ASP A 87 -8.07 -9.07 15.81
N ARG A 88 -8.58 -8.43 14.76
CA ARG A 88 -9.38 -9.08 13.72
C ARG A 88 -8.61 -9.51 12.47
N PHE A 89 -7.57 -8.75 12.08
CA PHE A 89 -6.84 -8.96 10.84
C PHE A 89 -5.37 -9.27 11.12
N GLU A 90 -4.80 -10.17 10.33
CA GLU A 90 -3.38 -10.50 10.38
C GLU A 90 -2.53 -9.45 9.64
N VAL A 91 -3.10 -8.89 8.58
CA VAL A 91 -2.48 -7.83 7.78
C VAL A 91 -3.50 -6.74 7.49
N ILE A 92 -3.05 -5.50 7.53
CA ILE A 92 -3.74 -4.35 6.93
C ILE A 92 -2.89 -3.87 5.76
N PHE A 93 -3.55 -3.72 4.62
CA PHE A 93 -2.97 -3.15 3.41
C PHE A 93 -3.59 -1.78 3.18
N CYS A 94 -2.76 -0.77 2.96
CA CYS A 94 -3.18 0.63 2.84
C CYS A 94 -2.30 1.30 1.78
N SER A 95 -2.77 1.31 0.53
CA SER A 95 -2.01 1.80 -0.62
C SER A 95 -2.63 3.08 -1.16
N HIS A 96 -1.86 4.16 -1.19
CA HIS A 96 -2.31 5.48 -1.66
C HIS A 96 -3.59 5.98 -0.96
N VAL A 97 -3.57 6.00 0.37
CA VAL A 97 -4.72 6.39 1.21
C VAL A 97 -4.34 7.44 2.24
N LEU A 98 -3.19 7.29 2.91
CA LEU A 98 -2.81 8.17 4.02
C LEU A 98 -2.64 9.63 3.60
N GLU A 99 -2.31 9.88 2.34
CA GLU A 99 -2.20 11.22 1.76
C GLU A 99 -3.54 11.93 1.60
N HIS A 100 -4.66 11.20 1.61
CA HIS A 100 -6.01 11.73 1.39
C HIS A 100 -6.85 11.85 2.66
N VAL A 101 -6.45 11.24 3.78
CA VAL A 101 -7.27 11.24 4.99
C VAL A 101 -7.07 12.50 5.83
N GLU A 102 -8.09 12.92 6.56
CA GLU A 102 -8.02 14.11 7.44
C GLU A 102 -7.00 13.94 8.57
N SER A 103 -6.86 12.71 9.10
CA SER A 103 -5.95 12.42 10.20
C SER A 103 -5.23 11.08 10.02
N PRO A 104 -4.05 11.06 9.36
CA PRO A 104 -3.24 9.85 9.19
C PRO A 104 -2.91 9.15 10.52
N ILE A 105 -2.66 9.92 11.57
CA ILE A 105 -2.34 9.36 12.90
C ILE A 105 -3.53 8.60 13.50
N ASN A 106 -4.76 9.08 13.31
CA ASN A 106 -5.95 8.40 13.82
C ASN A 106 -6.22 7.13 13.02
N LEU A 107 -6.08 7.15 11.70
CA LEU A 107 -6.20 5.94 10.88
C LEU A 107 -5.16 4.89 11.28
N LEU A 108 -3.92 5.28 11.50
CA LEU A 108 -2.86 4.36 11.94
C LEU A 108 -3.14 3.77 13.34
N ARG A 109 -3.72 4.54 14.28
CA ARG A 109 -4.16 4.02 15.57
C ARG A 109 -5.29 3.00 15.43
N GLU A 110 -6.25 3.25 14.55
CA GLU A 110 -7.32 2.31 14.25
C GLU A 110 -6.78 1.04 13.57
N CYS A 111 -5.85 1.17 12.62
CA CYS A 111 -5.13 0.03 12.05
C CYS A 111 -4.43 -0.79 13.13
N ASN A 112 -3.74 -0.13 14.06
CA ASN A 112 -3.10 -0.83 15.19
C ASN A 112 -4.13 -1.57 16.06
N ARG A 113 -5.26 -0.93 16.37
CA ARG A 113 -6.31 -1.53 17.20
C ARG A 113 -6.89 -2.81 16.60
N ILE A 114 -7.17 -2.81 15.29
CA ILE A 114 -7.84 -3.95 14.63
C ILE A 114 -6.88 -5.03 14.14
N LEU A 115 -5.56 -4.79 14.13
CA LEU A 115 -4.54 -5.79 13.86
C LEU A 115 -4.36 -6.74 15.05
N VAL A 116 -4.19 -8.02 14.77
CA VAL A 116 -3.76 -9.00 15.78
C VAL A 116 -2.38 -8.64 16.34
N ARG A 117 -2.05 -9.15 17.51
CA ARG A 117 -0.70 -9.00 18.09
C ARG A 117 0.35 -9.48 17.07
N LYS A 118 1.42 -8.69 16.86
CA LYS A 118 2.45 -8.92 15.84
C LYS A 118 1.92 -8.90 14.38
N GLY A 119 0.69 -8.47 14.16
CA GLY A 119 0.13 -8.27 12.83
C GLY A 119 0.91 -7.22 12.01
N ILE A 120 0.76 -7.27 10.73
CA ILE A 120 1.53 -6.46 9.77
C ILE A 120 0.65 -5.35 9.19
N LEU A 121 1.18 -4.14 9.16
CA LEU A 121 0.67 -3.03 8.37
C LEU A 121 1.59 -2.82 7.16
N ILE A 122 1.01 -2.77 5.98
CA ILE A 122 1.70 -2.40 4.74
C ILE A 122 1.12 -1.09 4.25
N VAL A 123 1.99 -0.09 4.09
CA VAL A 123 1.63 1.24 3.59
C VAL A 123 2.35 1.50 2.28
N GLY A 124 1.60 1.82 1.23
CA GLY A 124 2.12 2.33 -0.04
C GLY A 124 1.87 3.83 -0.15
N LEU A 125 2.89 4.61 -0.50
CA LEU A 125 2.80 6.07 -0.58
C LEU A 125 3.52 6.60 -1.83
N PRO A 126 3.03 7.68 -2.46
CA PRO A 126 3.74 8.36 -3.53
C PRO A 126 4.95 9.11 -2.98
N THR A 127 5.99 9.25 -3.80
CA THR A 127 7.16 10.09 -3.49
C THR A 127 6.99 11.47 -4.10
N GLU A 128 6.33 12.39 -3.40
CA GLU A 128 5.99 13.71 -3.94
C GLU A 128 7.11 14.74 -3.84
N SER A 129 8.06 14.54 -2.92
CA SER A 129 9.15 15.48 -2.66
C SER A 129 10.35 15.34 -3.59
N THR A 130 10.23 14.58 -4.68
CA THR A 130 11.35 14.29 -5.59
C THR A 130 11.49 15.33 -6.68
N ILE A 131 12.72 15.50 -7.20
CA ILE A 131 12.99 16.35 -8.36
C ILE A 131 12.18 15.88 -9.57
N VAL A 132 12.09 14.58 -9.78
CA VAL A 132 11.31 13.97 -10.87
C VAL A 132 9.84 14.33 -10.75
N ARG A 133 9.28 14.26 -9.52
CA ARG A 133 7.90 14.63 -9.27
C ARG A 133 7.65 16.13 -9.48
N ARG A 134 8.55 17.00 -9.03
CA ARG A 134 8.43 18.47 -9.25
C ARG A 134 8.40 18.81 -10.73
N ILE A 135 9.23 18.15 -11.55
CA ILE A 135 9.21 18.33 -13.01
C ILE A 135 7.87 17.84 -13.57
N TYR A 136 7.42 16.65 -13.15
CA TYR A 136 6.16 16.10 -13.60
C TYR A 136 4.98 17.01 -13.24
N ASP A 137 4.90 17.48 -12.01
CA ASP A 137 3.83 18.36 -11.51
C ASP A 137 3.81 19.72 -12.23
N HIS A 138 4.97 20.23 -12.61
CA HIS A 138 5.07 21.47 -13.38
C HIS A 138 4.44 21.36 -14.78
N TYR A 139 4.53 20.18 -15.41
CA TYR A 139 4.03 19.96 -16.77
C TYR A 139 2.65 19.32 -16.86
N PHE A 140 2.22 18.57 -15.86
CA PHE A 140 1.04 17.70 -15.93
C PHE A 140 -0.05 17.95 -14.88
N ASN A 141 -0.01 19.05 -14.15
CA ASN A 141 -0.95 19.38 -13.07
C ASN A 141 -1.10 18.25 -12.04
N SER A 142 -0.43 18.37 -10.94
CA SER A 142 -0.41 17.40 -9.85
C SER A 142 -1.78 17.19 -9.18
N HIS A 143 -1.90 16.10 -8.47
CA HIS A 143 -3.10 15.69 -7.74
C HIS A 143 -3.44 16.70 -6.64
N PRO A 144 -4.42 17.61 -6.83
CA PRO A 144 -4.82 18.61 -5.83
C PRO A 144 -5.49 17.98 -4.60
N GLU A 145 -5.72 16.66 -4.62
CA GLU A 145 -6.43 15.92 -3.59
C GLU A 145 -5.53 15.38 -2.46
N HIS A 146 -4.20 15.49 -2.60
CA HIS A 146 -3.27 15.06 -1.56
C HIS A 146 -3.17 16.11 -0.46
N LEU A 147 -3.64 15.78 0.74
CA LEU A 147 -3.54 16.65 1.92
C LEU A 147 -2.15 16.60 2.56
N TYR A 148 -1.44 15.48 2.38
CA TYR A 148 -0.14 15.22 2.99
C TYR A 148 0.87 14.66 1.98
N SER A 149 2.13 15.03 2.20
CA SER A 149 3.29 14.41 1.56
C SER A 149 4.20 13.82 2.64
N PHE A 150 4.60 12.56 2.48
CA PHE A 150 5.36 11.83 3.48
C PHE A 150 6.77 11.51 3.00
N SER A 151 7.78 11.95 3.75
CA SER A 151 9.11 11.35 3.65
C SER A 151 9.18 10.03 4.40
N ILE A 152 10.12 9.16 4.05
CA ILE A 152 10.34 7.88 4.75
C ILE A 152 10.54 8.12 6.26
N ASP A 153 11.39 9.09 6.63
CA ASP A 153 11.67 9.38 8.04
C ASP A 153 10.46 9.97 8.77
N GLY A 154 9.64 10.78 8.08
CA GLY A 154 8.39 11.31 8.62
C GLY A 154 7.40 10.18 8.89
N MET A 155 7.24 9.27 7.94
CA MET A 155 6.35 8.12 8.07
C MET A 155 6.85 7.14 9.14
N ASN A 156 8.14 6.88 9.25
CA ASN A 156 8.73 6.04 10.30
C ASN A 156 8.41 6.59 11.69
N ARG A 157 8.58 7.91 11.91
CA ARG A 157 8.22 8.56 13.19
C ARG A 157 6.72 8.47 13.49
N LEU A 158 5.87 8.57 12.47
CA LEU A 158 4.42 8.46 12.63
C LEU A 158 4.01 7.03 13.02
N LEU A 159 4.60 6.03 12.39
CA LEU A 159 4.41 4.61 12.70
C LEU A 159 4.88 4.29 14.13
N GLU A 160 6.03 4.80 14.54
CA GLU A 160 6.53 4.60 15.90
C GLU A 160 5.58 5.19 16.95
N LYS A 161 5.07 6.42 16.73
CA LYS A 161 4.08 7.08 17.60
C LYS A 161 2.74 6.35 17.65
N THR A 162 2.43 5.54 16.66
CA THR A 162 1.21 4.73 16.59
C THR A 162 1.44 3.26 16.93
N ASN A 163 2.54 2.96 17.62
CA ASN A 163 2.87 1.66 18.21
C ASN A 163 3.21 0.57 17.18
N PHE A 164 3.87 0.96 16.08
CA PHE A 164 4.44 0.08 15.08
C PHE A 164 5.97 0.09 15.12
N VAL A 165 6.59 -0.98 14.61
CA VAL A 165 8.02 -1.08 14.32
C VAL A 165 8.17 -1.36 12.83
N VAL A 166 8.91 -0.52 12.12
CA VAL A 166 9.22 -0.73 10.70
C VAL A 166 10.14 -1.94 10.56
N VAL A 167 9.77 -2.87 9.69
CA VAL A 167 10.53 -4.10 9.40
C VAL A 167 11.13 -4.11 8.01
N ASP A 168 10.55 -3.40 7.06
CA ASP A 168 11.06 -3.31 5.70
C ASP A 168 10.63 -2.01 5.01
N THR A 169 11.43 -1.55 4.03
CA THR A 169 11.10 -0.40 3.17
C THR A 169 11.57 -0.69 1.76
N LYS A 170 10.69 -0.53 0.77
CA LYS A 170 10.97 -0.78 -0.65
C LYS A 170 10.57 0.42 -1.48
N LEU A 171 11.37 0.73 -2.49
CA LEU A 171 11.07 1.79 -3.46
C LEU A 171 10.44 1.22 -4.73
N ASP A 172 9.61 2.03 -5.38
CA ASP A 172 9.10 1.76 -6.72
C ASP A 172 9.84 2.63 -7.74
N PHE A 173 10.37 1.99 -8.77
CA PHE A 173 11.07 2.64 -9.87
C PHE A 173 10.35 2.34 -11.19
N ALA A 174 9.27 3.06 -11.48
CA ALA A 174 8.42 2.84 -12.65
C ALA A 174 9.23 2.78 -13.97
N LEU A 175 10.31 3.57 -14.08
CA LEU A 175 11.16 3.59 -15.26
C LEU A 175 11.89 2.26 -15.46
N LEU A 176 12.41 1.65 -14.40
CA LEU A 176 13.11 0.37 -14.46
C LEU A 176 12.16 -0.76 -14.87
N HIS A 177 10.92 -0.72 -14.41
CA HIS A 177 9.88 -1.67 -14.83
C HIS A 177 9.55 -1.56 -16.30
N LYS A 178 9.43 -0.33 -16.83
CA LYS A 178 9.17 -0.10 -18.26
C LYS A 178 10.22 -0.76 -19.15
N PHE A 179 11.48 -0.80 -18.68
CA PHE A 179 12.59 -1.44 -19.41
C PHE A 179 12.87 -2.87 -18.95
N LYS A 180 12.02 -3.47 -18.10
CA LYS A 180 12.18 -4.84 -17.54
C LYS A 180 13.52 -5.07 -16.82
N LEU A 181 14.05 -4.05 -16.17
CA LEU A 181 15.33 -4.07 -15.46
C LEU A 181 15.18 -4.49 -13.98
N ASN A 182 14.47 -5.59 -13.72
CA ASN A 182 14.16 -6.06 -12.37
C ASN A 182 15.41 -6.35 -11.52
N LEU A 183 16.46 -6.93 -12.11
CA LEU A 183 17.72 -7.21 -11.40
C LEU A 183 18.42 -5.93 -10.95
N VAL A 184 18.35 -4.88 -11.78
CA VAL A 184 18.90 -3.56 -11.42
C VAL A 184 18.09 -2.96 -10.27
N GLU A 185 16.76 -3.08 -10.30
CA GLU A 185 15.91 -2.62 -9.22
C GLU A 185 16.20 -3.36 -7.92
N ASP A 186 16.31 -4.70 -7.95
CA ASP A 186 16.63 -5.51 -6.76
C ASP A 186 17.97 -5.09 -6.13
N PHE A 187 18.97 -4.76 -6.94
CA PHE A 187 20.24 -4.21 -6.47
C PHE A 187 20.06 -2.82 -5.83
N LEU A 188 19.30 -1.94 -6.47
CA LEU A 188 19.07 -0.56 -6.02
C LEU A 188 18.26 -0.47 -4.72
N GLN A 189 17.44 -1.50 -4.39
CA GLN A 189 16.72 -1.53 -3.10
C GLN A 189 17.65 -1.44 -1.87
N ASN A 190 18.90 -1.88 -1.99
CA ASN A 190 19.89 -1.77 -0.91
C ASN A 190 20.29 -0.31 -0.63
N PHE A 191 20.03 0.61 -1.54
CA PHE A 191 20.39 2.03 -1.45
C PHE A 191 19.17 2.95 -1.32
N TYR A 192 18.04 2.43 -0.79
CA TYR A 192 16.76 3.12 -0.82
C TYR A 192 16.80 4.56 -0.25
N LYS A 193 17.57 4.81 0.81
CA LYS A 193 17.66 6.15 1.42
C LYS A 193 18.27 7.18 0.47
N MET A 194 19.27 6.77 -0.32
CA MET A 194 19.96 7.64 -1.28
C MET A 194 19.08 7.85 -2.53
N LEU A 195 18.31 6.84 -2.93
CA LEU A 195 17.55 6.80 -4.18
C LEU A 195 16.11 7.26 -4.03
N PHE A 196 15.66 7.59 -2.81
CA PHE A 196 14.30 8.08 -2.58
C PHE A 196 13.93 9.24 -3.51
N GLY A 197 14.88 10.12 -3.80
CA GLY A 197 14.67 11.29 -4.67
C GLY A 197 14.35 10.97 -6.14
N ILE A 198 14.49 9.74 -6.60
CA ILE A 198 14.22 9.31 -7.97
C ILE A 198 13.17 8.20 -8.08
N SER A 199 12.62 7.75 -6.96
CA SER A 199 11.53 6.77 -6.94
C SER A 199 10.17 7.43 -7.19
N ASN A 200 9.19 6.66 -7.65
CA ASN A 200 7.83 7.12 -7.90
C ASN A 200 6.91 6.91 -6.70
N ALA A 201 7.14 5.83 -5.97
CA ALA A 201 6.41 5.45 -4.78
C ALA A 201 7.32 4.65 -3.86
N TYR A 202 6.83 4.35 -2.66
CA TYR A 202 7.52 3.47 -1.73
C TYR A 202 6.53 2.69 -0.88
N TRP A 203 6.99 1.53 -0.41
CA TRP A 203 6.29 0.67 0.53
C TRP A 203 7.00 0.66 1.87
N ILE A 204 6.23 0.74 2.94
CA ILE A 204 6.72 0.46 4.29
C ILE A 204 5.94 -0.72 4.84
N VAL A 205 6.67 -1.71 5.33
CA VAL A 205 6.13 -2.84 6.08
C VAL A 205 6.43 -2.60 7.56
N ALA A 206 5.39 -2.56 8.38
CA ALA A 206 5.51 -2.32 9.81
C ALA A 206 4.77 -3.40 10.59
N ARG A 207 5.26 -3.71 11.80
CA ARG A 207 4.70 -4.72 12.70
C ARG A 207 4.13 -4.05 13.94
N LYS A 208 2.92 -4.45 14.36
CA LYS A 208 2.33 -4.08 15.65
C LYS A 208 3.23 -4.55 16.79
N LYS A 209 3.59 -3.66 17.72
CA LYS A 209 4.38 -3.96 18.93
C LYS A 209 3.70 -4.93 19.89
#